data_9fb7e4e2e9f36b98d58922a34bdc2aab
#
_entry.id   9fb7e4e2e9f36b98d58922a34bdc2aab
#
_cell.length_a   1.000
_cell.length_b   1.000
_cell.length_c   1.000
_cell.angle_alpha   90.00
_cell.angle_beta   90.00
_cell.angle_gamma   90.00
#
_symmetry.space_group_name_H-M   'P 1'
#
loop_
_entity.id
_entity.type
_entity.pdbx_description
1 polymer ?
#
loop_
_entity_poly.entity_id
_entity_poly.type
_entity_poly.pdbx_seq_one_letter_code
_entity_poly.pdbx_strand_id
1 'polypeptide(L)'
;MAAEVVFKGTAFPESLRWHNGDLWFSDVLAGVVYRGDVTTGQLHIEAEIAPYVSGLGWLSSGELLIVDCEKRAVVQLGSDGKLSMHADLKSHWSFNANDMHVDVDNTVWIGTYGYNPESDSPVPADLARISNGNIDFPISGLVFANGIARIDAQKIVVAETFADRISVIQTSGEVKLLKQIHLPNNSTPDGLVVDNQGFAWVALAYAEAILRVNLETGEMVRAIEIPGRGVYDCTFGGPNLDKLYVATSDTDETHVMRDLPGEILCFDLGLTHPGVRGLGNK
;
A
#
# COMPACT_ATOMS: atom_id res chain seq x y z
N MET A 1 -12.33 5.48 -19.51
CA MET A 1 -11.62 6.68 -19.06
C MET A 1 -10.21 6.62 -19.65
N ALA A 2 -9.66 7.72 -20.19
CA ALA A 2 -8.29 7.68 -20.70
C ALA A 2 -7.32 7.78 -19.52
N ALA A 3 -6.32 6.90 -19.48
CA ALA A 3 -5.21 6.98 -18.55
C ALA A 3 -4.07 7.79 -19.16
N GLU A 4 -3.35 8.53 -18.33
CA GLU A 4 -2.07 9.12 -18.68
C GLU A 4 -0.95 8.36 -17.97
N VAL A 5 0.11 7.98 -18.69
CA VAL A 5 1.32 7.41 -18.07
C VAL A 5 2.16 8.55 -17.52
N VAL A 6 2.29 8.67 -16.20
CA VAL A 6 3.08 9.73 -15.56
C VAL A 6 4.51 9.30 -15.25
N PHE A 7 4.73 8.03 -14.94
CA PHE A 7 6.07 7.46 -14.77
C PHE A 7 6.13 6.08 -15.42
N LYS A 8 7.31 5.70 -15.91
CA LYS A 8 7.60 4.40 -16.54
C LYS A 8 9.06 4.01 -16.38
N GLY A 9 9.38 2.76 -16.70
CA GLY A 9 10.76 2.26 -16.65
C GLY A 9 11.18 1.81 -15.26
N THR A 10 10.22 1.42 -14.43
CA THR A 10 10.40 0.72 -13.17
C THR A 10 10.12 -0.76 -13.35
N ALA A 11 10.54 -1.59 -12.40
CA ALA A 11 10.28 -3.03 -12.48
C ALA A 11 8.89 -3.35 -11.93
N PHE A 12 8.67 -3.04 -10.66
CA PHE A 12 7.47 -3.43 -9.93
C PHE A 12 7.07 -2.34 -8.91
N PRO A 13 6.40 -1.27 -9.38
CA PRO A 13 6.02 -0.16 -8.50
C PRO A 13 4.86 -0.54 -7.59
N GLU A 14 4.99 -0.22 -6.30
CA GLU A 14 3.98 -0.38 -5.25
C GLU A 14 4.05 0.74 -4.21
N SER A 15 3.19 0.63 -3.18
CA SER A 15 3.20 1.51 -2.01
C SER A 15 3.13 2.98 -2.36
N LEU A 16 2.21 3.33 -3.28
CA LEU A 16 2.02 4.70 -3.71
C LEU A 16 1.58 5.60 -2.56
N ARG A 17 2.26 6.72 -2.38
CA ARG A 17 1.92 7.73 -1.37
C ARG A 17 2.03 9.13 -1.98
N TRP A 18 1.00 9.94 -1.80
CA TRP A 18 1.08 11.38 -2.12
C TRP A 18 1.57 12.14 -0.89
N HIS A 19 2.76 12.71 -0.97
CA HIS A 19 3.36 13.42 0.15
C HIS A 19 4.08 14.69 -0.30
N ASN A 20 3.78 15.83 0.33
CA ASN A 20 4.38 17.15 0.07
C ASN A 20 4.36 17.60 -1.42
N GLY A 21 3.32 17.21 -2.17
CA GLY A 21 3.16 17.61 -3.56
C GLY A 21 3.79 16.66 -4.59
N ASP A 22 4.50 15.63 -4.14
CA ASP A 22 5.13 14.60 -4.96
C ASP A 22 4.46 13.24 -4.78
N LEU A 23 4.60 12.38 -5.77
CA LEU A 23 4.22 10.98 -5.68
C LEU A 23 5.43 10.13 -5.28
N TRP A 24 5.30 9.40 -4.17
CA TRP A 24 6.31 8.48 -3.67
C TRP A 24 5.88 7.04 -3.88
N PHE A 25 6.82 6.16 -4.15
CA PHE A 25 6.55 4.74 -4.32
C PHE A 25 7.81 3.88 -4.18
N SER A 26 7.61 2.61 -3.89
CA SER A 26 8.65 1.58 -3.90
C SER A 26 8.67 0.90 -5.26
N ASP A 27 9.88 0.63 -5.80
CA ASP A 27 10.09 -0.39 -6.82
C ASP A 27 10.55 -1.65 -6.10
N VAL A 28 9.62 -2.54 -5.83
CA VAL A 28 9.77 -3.66 -4.89
C VAL A 28 10.96 -4.54 -5.25
N LEU A 29 11.02 -4.98 -6.51
CA LEU A 29 12.04 -5.93 -6.97
C LEU A 29 13.39 -5.25 -7.22
N ALA A 30 13.39 -3.96 -7.54
CA ALA A 30 14.63 -3.19 -7.69
C ALA A 30 15.22 -2.78 -6.33
N GLY A 31 14.44 -2.79 -5.26
CA GLY A 31 14.89 -2.37 -3.92
C GLY A 31 15.07 -0.85 -3.79
N VAL A 32 14.29 -0.07 -4.53
CA VAL A 32 14.45 1.38 -4.65
C VAL A 32 13.19 2.11 -4.21
N VAL A 33 13.34 3.20 -3.49
CA VAL A 33 12.26 4.15 -3.20
C VAL A 33 12.43 5.38 -4.08
N TYR A 34 11.37 5.71 -4.81
CA TYR A 34 11.32 6.88 -5.69
C TYR A 34 10.43 7.99 -5.13
N ARG A 35 10.83 9.23 -5.42
CA ARG A 35 10.00 10.42 -5.37
C ARG A 35 9.84 10.96 -6.78
N GLY A 36 8.61 11.12 -7.24
CA GLY A 36 8.26 11.56 -8.59
C GLY A 36 7.52 12.88 -8.61
N ASP A 37 8.05 13.85 -9.36
CA ASP A 37 7.32 15.07 -9.72
C ASP A 37 6.40 14.76 -10.92
N VAL A 38 5.11 14.66 -10.65
CA VAL A 38 4.09 14.33 -11.67
C VAL A 38 3.91 15.42 -12.73
N THR A 39 4.42 16.63 -12.49
CA THR A 39 4.33 17.75 -13.44
C THR A 39 5.43 17.67 -14.48
N THR A 40 6.63 17.28 -14.07
CA THR A 40 7.80 17.19 -14.96
C THR A 40 8.09 15.78 -15.46
N GLY A 41 7.52 14.76 -14.83
CA GLY A 41 7.82 13.35 -15.09
C GLY A 41 9.19 12.90 -14.57
N GLN A 42 9.84 13.71 -13.73
CA GLN A 42 11.14 13.35 -13.14
C GLN A 42 10.99 12.41 -11.96
N LEU A 43 11.84 11.38 -11.93
CA LEU A 43 12.02 10.46 -10.81
C LEU A 43 13.35 10.74 -10.10
N HIS A 44 13.30 10.78 -8.78
CA HIS A 44 14.45 10.89 -7.90
C HIS A 44 14.54 9.65 -7.02
N ILE A 45 15.73 9.04 -6.92
CA ILE A 45 16.00 7.96 -5.98
C ILE A 45 16.22 8.59 -4.60
N GLU A 46 15.39 8.21 -3.64
CA GLU A 46 15.48 8.69 -2.25
C GLU A 46 16.16 7.67 -1.32
N ALA A 47 15.98 6.37 -1.62
CA ALA A 47 16.67 5.29 -0.92
C ALA A 47 16.90 4.08 -1.83
N GLU A 48 18.05 3.41 -1.62
CA GLU A 48 18.32 2.07 -2.14
C GLU A 48 18.53 1.16 -0.94
N ILE A 49 17.78 0.05 -0.88
CA ILE A 49 17.80 -0.85 0.27
C ILE A 49 18.27 -2.24 -0.19
N ALA A 50 17.32 -3.06 -0.51
CA ALA A 50 17.51 -4.41 -1.03
C ALA A 50 16.23 -4.77 -1.79
N PRO A 51 16.25 -5.74 -2.69
CA PRO A 51 15.01 -6.26 -3.27
C PRO A 51 13.96 -6.58 -2.20
N TYR A 52 12.69 -6.47 -2.58
CA TYR A 52 11.52 -6.60 -1.72
C TYR A 52 11.39 -5.48 -0.67
N VAL A 53 11.54 -4.22 -1.11
CA VAL A 53 11.10 -3.04 -0.37
C VAL A 53 9.65 -2.74 -0.70
N SER A 54 8.78 -2.49 0.30
CA SER A 54 7.37 -2.17 0.04
C SER A 54 6.91 -0.96 0.87
N GLY A 55 6.08 -1.12 1.88
CA GLY A 55 5.37 -0.08 2.61
C GLY A 55 6.15 1.20 2.90
N LEU A 56 5.54 2.34 2.63
CA LEU A 56 6.07 3.68 2.88
C LEU A 56 5.16 4.47 3.82
N GLY A 57 5.75 5.33 4.66
CA GLY A 57 5.01 6.26 5.49
C GLY A 57 5.93 7.25 6.21
N TRP A 58 5.38 8.32 6.77
CA TRP A 58 6.18 9.35 7.44
C TRP A 58 5.79 9.48 8.90
N LEU A 59 6.81 9.62 9.74
CA LEU A 59 6.62 10.08 11.10
C LEU A 59 6.21 11.57 11.09
N SER A 60 5.55 12.01 12.15
CA SER A 60 5.17 13.42 12.31
C SER A 60 6.36 14.39 12.35
N SER A 61 7.54 13.89 12.63
CA SER A 61 8.83 14.61 12.59
C SER A 61 9.40 14.75 11.17
N GLY A 62 8.82 14.04 10.19
CA GLY A 62 9.15 14.14 8.76
C GLY A 62 10.05 13.04 8.20
N GLU A 63 10.54 12.12 9.04
CA GLU A 63 11.36 11.00 8.56
C GLU A 63 10.51 9.97 7.85
N LEU A 64 11.04 9.46 6.75
CA LEU A 64 10.44 8.38 5.97
C LEU A 64 10.72 7.03 6.64
N LEU A 65 9.66 6.26 6.86
CA LEU A 65 9.73 4.85 7.21
C LEU A 65 9.52 4.00 5.95
N ILE A 66 10.28 2.90 5.86
CA ILE A 66 10.29 1.99 4.71
C ILE A 66 10.28 0.56 5.23
N VAL A 67 9.44 -0.30 4.67
CA VAL A 67 9.44 -1.75 4.99
C VAL A 67 10.49 -2.47 4.15
N ASP A 68 11.46 -3.09 4.82
CA ASP A 68 12.37 -4.09 4.24
C ASP A 68 11.70 -5.47 4.43
N CYS A 69 11.04 -5.96 3.39
CA CYS A 69 10.13 -7.10 3.48
C CYS A 69 10.86 -8.38 3.90
N GLU A 70 11.99 -8.72 3.26
CA GLU A 70 12.75 -9.95 3.56
C GLU A 70 13.37 -9.92 4.94
N LYS A 71 13.85 -8.75 5.38
CA LYS A 71 14.36 -8.60 6.74
C LYS A 71 13.26 -8.55 7.79
N ARG A 72 11.99 -8.39 7.37
CA ARG A 72 10.85 -8.22 8.28
C ARG A 72 11.13 -7.07 9.26
N ALA A 73 11.50 -5.94 8.70
CA ALA A 73 11.93 -4.79 9.45
C ALA A 73 11.35 -3.50 8.88
N VAL A 74 11.20 -2.50 9.73
CA VAL A 74 10.98 -1.12 9.31
C VAL A 74 12.27 -0.38 9.49
N VAL A 75 12.76 0.26 8.43
CA VAL A 75 13.92 1.15 8.49
C VAL A 75 13.46 2.60 8.35
N GLN A 76 14.20 3.51 8.94
CA GLN A 76 13.97 4.95 8.90
C GLN A 76 15.07 5.62 8.10
N LEU A 77 14.67 6.44 7.11
CA LEU A 77 15.59 7.30 6.38
C LEU A 77 15.74 8.63 7.13
N GLY A 78 16.95 8.87 7.64
CA GLY A 78 17.28 10.12 8.32
C GLY A 78 17.53 11.27 7.34
N SER A 79 17.49 12.49 7.85
CA SER A 79 17.80 13.71 7.07
C SER A 79 19.24 13.77 6.55
N ASP A 80 20.13 12.93 7.07
CA ASP A 80 21.51 12.75 6.61
C ASP A 80 21.63 11.71 5.47
N GLY A 81 20.51 11.18 4.99
CA GLY A 81 20.44 10.15 3.95
C GLY A 81 20.79 8.74 4.43
N LYS A 82 20.95 8.53 5.74
CA LYS A 82 21.28 7.20 6.28
C LYS A 82 20.06 6.45 6.76
N LEU A 83 20.08 5.15 6.50
CA LEU A 83 19.08 4.21 7.00
C LEU A 83 19.46 3.73 8.42
N SER A 84 18.47 3.70 9.31
CA SER A 84 18.59 3.12 10.64
C SER A 84 17.40 2.22 10.94
N MET A 85 17.57 1.25 11.85
CA MET A 85 16.49 0.34 12.26
C MET A 85 15.46 1.12 13.08
N HIS A 86 14.20 1.09 12.65
CA HIS A 86 13.06 1.59 13.41
C HIS A 86 12.37 0.47 14.19
N ALA A 87 12.14 -0.69 13.55
CA ALA A 87 11.57 -1.88 14.19
C ALA A 87 12.06 -3.17 13.55
N ASP A 88 12.27 -4.21 14.36
CA ASP A 88 12.61 -5.56 13.93
C ASP A 88 11.47 -6.53 14.30
N LEU A 89 10.84 -7.13 13.29
CA LEU A 89 9.70 -8.05 13.40
C LEU A 89 10.10 -9.51 13.17
N LYS A 90 11.38 -9.77 12.92
CA LYS A 90 11.92 -11.08 12.52
C LYS A 90 11.67 -12.17 13.56
N SER A 91 11.60 -11.82 14.83
CA SER A 91 11.35 -12.80 15.90
C SER A 91 9.91 -13.30 15.95
N HIS A 92 8.96 -12.57 15.35
CA HIS A 92 7.55 -12.94 15.38
C HIS A 92 7.08 -13.55 14.04
N TRP A 93 7.44 -12.94 12.92
CA TRP A 93 7.03 -13.42 11.61
C TRP A 93 8.04 -14.38 10.98
N SER A 94 7.52 -15.47 10.39
CA SER A 94 8.34 -16.48 9.69
C SER A 94 8.65 -16.11 8.25
N PHE A 95 7.85 -15.24 7.62
CA PHE A 95 8.00 -14.83 6.22
C PHE A 95 7.87 -13.30 6.06
N ASN A 96 7.99 -12.80 4.84
CA ASN A 96 8.14 -11.38 4.51
C ASN A 96 7.09 -10.47 5.16
N ALA A 97 7.53 -9.29 5.60
CA ALA A 97 6.66 -8.15 5.84
C ALA A 97 6.09 -7.65 4.51
N ASN A 98 5.07 -6.78 4.57
CA ASN A 98 4.40 -6.25 3.39
C ASN A 98 4.19 -4.74 3.50
N ASP A 99 3.04 -4.22 3.08
CA ASP A 99 2.72 -2.80 3.15
C ASP A 99 2.48 -2.32 4.59
N MET A 100 2.52 -1.02 4.79
CA MET A 100 2.26 -0.39 6.08
C MET A 100 1.44 0.89 5.96
N HIS A 101 0.86 1.30 7.07
CA HIS A 101 0.26 2.61 7.27
C HIS A 101 0.84 3.27 8.52
N VAL A 102 1.18 4.56 8.41
CA VAL A 102 1.64 5.38 9.55
C VAL A 102 0.57 6.39 9.91
N ASP A 103 0.11 6.36 11.14
CA ASP A 103 -0.89 7.28 11.67
C ASP A 103 -0.25 8.62 12.08
N VAL A 104 -1.09 9.65 12.21
CA VAL A 104 -0.68 11.00 12.63
C VAL A 104 -0.05 11.05 14.03
N ASP A 105 -0.31 10.05 14.87
CA ASP A 105 0.29 9.88 16.20
C ASP A 105 1.55 9.01 16.20
N ASN A 106 2.09 8.71 15.01
CA ASN A 106 3.23 7.84 14.74
C ASN A 106 2.98 6.35 15.06
N THR A 107 1.74 5.93 15.23
CA THR A 107 1.43 4.50 15.27
C THR A 107 1.58 3.91 13.86
N VAL A 108 2.33 2.82 13.75
CA VAL A 108 2.59 2.12 12.49
C VAL A 108 1.85 0.79 12.50
N TRP A 109 1.10 0.51 11.44
CA TRP A 109 0.42 -0.76 11.19
C TRP A 109 1.11 -1.45 10.02
N ILE A 110 1.46 -2.73 10.14
CA ILE A 110 2.25 -3.44 9.13
C ILE A 110 1.64 -4.80 8.88
N GLY A 111 1.44 -5.11 7.60
CA GLY A 111 1.04 -6.43 7.10
C GLY A 111 2.21 -7.39 6.93
N THR A 112 1.87 -8.66 6.70
CA THR A 112 2.84 -9.71 6.36
C THR A 112 2.23 -10.69 5.37
N TYR A 113 3.08 -11.33 4.58
CA TYR A 113 2.68 -12.48 3.77
C TYR A 113 2.23 -13.64 4.66
N GLY A 114 2.92 -13.85 5.80
CA GLY A 114 2.63 -14.93 6.76
C GLY A 114 3.18 -16.30 6.33
N TYR A 115 3.36 -16.54 5.06
CA TYR A 115 3.82 -17.79 4.44
C TYR A 115 4.51 -17.50 3.11
N ASN A 116 5.22 -18.50 2.56
CA ASN A 116 5.79 -18.39 1.20
C ASN A 116 4.70 -18.69 0.15
N PRO A 117 4.22 -17.69 -0.62
CA PRO A 117 3.14 -17.89 -1.58
C PRO A 117 3.51 -18.82 -2.76
N GLU A 118 4.81 -19.05 -3.02
CA GLU A 118 5.27 -19.92 -4.10
C GLU A 118 5.24 -21.40 -3.72
N SER A 119 5.32 -21.73 -2.43
CA SER A 119 5.46 -23.13 -1.97
C SER A 119 4.42 -23.58 -0.97
N ASP A 120 3.80 -22.65 -0.23
CA ASP A 120 2.96 -22.97 0.90
C ASP A 120 1.48 -22.70 0.58
N SER A 121 0.60 -23.39 1.29
CA SER A 121 -0.82 -23.02 1.30
C SER A 121 -1.04 -21.77 2.15
N PRO A 122 -2.03 -20.90 1.83
CA PRO A 122 -2.35 -19.73 2.61
C PRO A 122 -2.60 -20.05 4.08
N VAL A 123 -1.88 -19.37 4.98
CA VAL A 123 -2.07 -19.45 6.42
C VAL A 123 -2.30 -18.08 7.02
N PRO A 124 -3.18 -17.95 8.03
CA PRO A 124 -3.38 -16.69 8.72
C PRO A 124 -2.14 -16.23 9.48
N ALA A 125 -1.94 -14.92 9.54
CA ALA A 125 -0.88 -14.27 10.31
C ALA A 125 -1.42 -13.09 11.11
N ASP A 126 -0.54 -12.50 11.92
CA ASP A 126 -0.87 -11.39 12.80
C ASP A 126 -0.47 -10.06 12.16
N LEU A 127 -1.32 -9.03 12.32
CA LEU A 127 -1.01 -7.65 11.98
C LEU A 127 -0.15 -7.03 13.09
N ALA A 128 1.01 -6.47 12.72
CA ALA A 128 1.86 -5.76 13.67
C ALA A 128 1.38 -4.32 13.90
N ARG A 129 1.52 -3.86 15.15
CA ARG A 129 1.42 -2.45 15.51
C ARG A 129 2.70 -2.01 16.23
N ILE A 130 3.26 -0.88 15.80
CA ILE A 130 4.37 -0.22 16.49
C ILE A 130 3.84 1.09 17.05
N SER A 131 3.95 1.30 18.34
CA SER A 131 3.50 2.53 18.99
C SER A 131 4.41 2.86 20.18
N ASN A 132 4.93 4.08 20.23
CA ASN A 132 5.83 4.54 21.30
C ASN A 132 7.02 3.59 21.53
N GLY A 133 7.59 3.04 20.46
CA GLY A 133 8.72 2.10 20.51
C GLY A 133 8.36 0.67 20.94
N ASN A 134 7.10 0.38 21.23
CA ASN A 134 6.62 -0.97 21.53
C ASN A 134 6.04 -1.62 20.29
N ILE A 135 6.28 -2.92 20.15
CA ILE A 135 5.72 -3.76 19.07
C ILE A 135 4.73 -4.73 19.71
N ASP A 136 3.52 -4.76 19.19
CA ASP A 136 2.51 -5.76 19.54
C ASP A 136 1.74 -6.25 18.30
N PHE A 137 0.93 -7.30 18.47
CA PHE A 137 0.22 -8.00 17.39
C PHE A 137 -1.26 -8.14 17.76
N PRO A 138 -2.01 -7.05 17.76
CA PRO A 138 -3.35 -7.02 18.35
C PRO A 138 -4.44 -7.69 17.50
N ILE A 139 -4.16 -8.01 16.24
CA ILE A 139 -5.09 -8.66 15.32
C ILE A 139 -4.42 -9.90 14.72
N SER A 140 -5.11 -11.04 14.87
CA SER A 140 -4.71 -12.33 14.28
C SER A 140 -5.69 -12.74 13.19
N GLY A 141 -5.28 -13.67 12.35
CA GLY A 141 -6.18 -14.34 11.41
C GLY A 141 -6.33 -13.66 10.06
N LEU A 142 -5.44 -12.70 9.72
CA LEU A 142 -5.38 -12.10 8.38
C LEU A 142 -4.55 -12.98 7.44
N VAL A 143 -5.01 -13.14 6.20
CA VAL A 143 -4.33 -13.95 5.19
C VAL A 143 -3.65 -13.03 4.17
N PHE A 144 -2.32 -12.99 4.19
CA PHE A 144 -1.53 -12.15 3.31
C PHE A 144 -1.98 -10.67 3.40
N ALA A 145 -1.83 -10.10 4.60
CA ALA A 145 -2.19 -8.69 4.83
C ALA A 145 -1.31 -7.78 3.99
N ASN A 146 -1.95 -7.00 3.11
CA ASN A 146 -1.33 -6.14 2.12
C ASN A 146 -1.70 -4.67 2.38
N GLY A 147 -2.25 -3.96 1.41
CA GLY A 147 -2.55 -2.54 1.53
C GLY A 147 -3.35 -2.19 2.80
N ILE A 148 -2.93 -1.14 3.50
CA ILE A 148 -3.54 -0.67 4.73
C ILE A 148 -3.87 0.82 4.58
N ALA A 149 -5.13 1.20 4.83
CA ALA A 149 -5.51 2.60 4.81
C ALA A 149 -6.40 2.99 5.98
N ARG A 150 -6.32 4.27 6.37
CA ARG A 150 -7.16 4.87 7.40
C ARG A 150 -8.56 5.15 6.86
N ILE A 151 -9.59 4.67 7.58
CA ILE A 151 -11.00 5.00 7.28
C ILE A 151 -11.41 6.28 8.00
N ASP A 152 -11.11 6.34 9.30
CA ASP A 152 -11.40 7.48 10.18
C ASP A 152 -10.46 7.42 11.41
N ALA A 153 -10.64 8.30 12.37
CA ALA A 153 -9.78 8.36 13.57
C ALA A 153 -9.77 7.05 14.40
N GLN A 154 -10.68 6.13 14.13
CA GLN A 154 -10.87 4.92 14.94
C GLN A 154 -10.70 3.61 14.16
N LYS A 155 -10.62 3.66 12.82
CA LYS A 155 -10.66 2.47 11.98
C LYS A 155 -9.68 2.52 10.83
N ILE A 156 -9.10 1.36 10.54
CA ILE A 156 -8.35 1.08 9.31
C ILE A 156 -9.06 -0.01 8.49
N VAL A 157 -8.72 -0.10 7.22
CA VAL A 157 -9.05 -1.23 6.34
C VAL A 157 -7.74 -1.87 5.89
N VAL A 158 -7.74 -3.20 5.79
CA VAL A 158 -6.60 -4.02 5.35
C VAL A 158 -7.06 -4.91 4.20
N ALA A 159 -6.32 -4.93 3.11
CA ALA A 159 -6.50 -5.90 2.03
C ALA A 159 -5.89 -7.26 2.45
N GLU A 160 -6.59 -8.35 2.10
CA GLU A 160 -6.11 -9.73 2.31
C GLU A 160 -6.07 -10.44 0.96
N THR A 161 -4.90 -10.41 0.32
CA THR A 161 -4.71 -10.74 -1.11
C THR A 161 -5.26 -12.12 -1.46
N PHE A 162 -4.81 -13.16 -0.78
CA PHE A 162 -5.23 -14.54 -1.09
C PHE A 162 -6.43 -15.04 -0.29
N ALA A 163 -7.15 -14.12 0.36
CA ALA A 163 -8.47 -14.40 0.94
C ALA A 163 -9.60 -13.69 0.18
N ASP A 164 -9.30 -12.97 -0.91
CA ASP A 164 -10.26 -12.22 -1.71
C ASP A 164 -11.20 -11.38 -0.84
N ARG A 165 -10.64 -10.60 0.11
CA ARG A 165 -11.44 -9.78 1.02
C ARG A 165 -10.68 -8.55 1.53
N ILE A 166 -11.44 -7.60 2.06
CA ILE A 166 -10.89 -6.51 2.87
C ILE A 166 -11.46 -6.57 4.29
N SER A 167 -10.62 -6.29 5.28
CA SER A 167 -10.94 -6.36 6.69
C SER A 167 -10.96 -4.99 7.34
N VAL A 168 -12.06 -4.63 8.00
CA VAL A 168 -12.21 -3.37 8.75
C VAL A 168 -11.88 -3.62 10.21
N ILE A 169 -10.91 -2.88 10.74
CA ILE A 169 -10.35 -3.05 12.08
C ILE A 169 -10.55 -1.76 12.88
N GLN A 170 -11.07 -1.89 14.11
CA GLN A 170 -11.07 -0.82 15.09
C GLN A 170 -9.68 -0.68 15.70
N THR A 171 -9.17 0.56 15.77
CA THR A 171 -7.81 0.87 16.25
C THR A 171 -7.79 1.66 17.55
N SER A 172 -8.92 2.21 17.98
CA SER A 172 -9.05 2.97 19.23
C SER A 172 -9.77 2.16 20.30
N GLY A 173 -9.36 2.30 21.57
CA GLY A 173 -9.87 1.49 22.68
C GLY A 173 -9.41 0.03 22.53
N GLU A 174 -10.35 -0.91 22.59
CA GLU A 174 -10.07 -2.32 22.27
C GLU A 174 -9.85 -2.50 20.76
N VAL A 175 -8.65 -2.92 20.37
CA VAL A 175 -8.33 -3.22 18.97
C VAL A 175 -8.97 -4.53 18.58
N LYS A 176 -9.79 -4.53 17.52
CA LYS A 176 -10.51 -5.73 17.07
C LYS A 176 -10.95 -5.65 15.62
N LEU A 177 -11.07 -6.82 15.01
CA LEU A 177 -11.73 -7.00 13.73
C LEU A 177 -13.23 -6.67 13.88
N LEU A 178 -13.74 -5.74 13.07
CA LEU A 178 -15.16 -5.35 13.08
C LEU A 178 -15.95 -6.13 12.04
N LYS A 179 -15.43 -6.23 10.83
CA LYS A 179 -16.08 -6.98 9.74
C LYS A 179 -15.10 -7.32 8.63
N GLN A 180 -15.48 -8.28 7.81
CA GLN A 180 -14.82 -8.65 6.58
C GLN A 180 -15.78 -8.49 5.40
N ILE A 181 -15.32 -7.87 4.33
CA ILE A 181 -16.07 -7.69 3.09
C ILE A 181 -15.41 -8.58 2.05
N HIS A 182 -16.09 -9.65 1.67
CA HIS A 182 -15.62 -10.57 0.63
C HIS A 182 -15.78 -9.94 -0.73
N LEU A 183 -14.72 -10.00 -1.52
CA LEU A 183 -14.68 -9.56 -2.91
C LEU A 183 -15.00 -10.74 -3.84
N PRO A 184 -15.22 -10.52 -5.13
CA PRO A 184 -15.36 -11.61 -6.09
C PRO A 184 -14.14 -12.55 -6.06
N ASN A 185 -14.34 -13.82 -6.33
CA ASN A 185 -13.27 -14.82 -6.36
C ASN A 185 -12.17 -14.42 -7.35
N ASN A 186 -10.92 -14.64 -6.97
CA ASN A 186 -9.71 -14.26 -7.70
C ASN A 186 -9.56 -12.73 -7.88
N SER A 187 -10.08 -11.94 -6.96
CA SER A 187 -9.89 -10.49 -6.93
C SER A 187 -8.46 -10.12 -6.57
N THR A 188 -7.82 -10.92 -5.71
CA THR A 188 -6.45 -10.67 -5.22
C THR A 188 -6.21 -9.20 -4.85
N PRO A 189 -6.96 -8.66 -3.85
CA PRO A 189 -6.82 -7.28 -3.44
C PRO A 189 -5.41 -6.99 -2.92
N ASP A 190 -4.86 -5.85 -3.33
CA ASP A 190 -3.50 -5.45 -3.05
C ASP A 190 -3.48 -4.08 -2.37
N GLY A 191 -2.78 -3.09 -2.92
CA GLY A 191 -2.81 -1.73 -2.39
C GLY A 191 -4.20 -1.11 -2.44
N LEU A 192 -4.48 -0.18 -1.53
CA LEU A 192 -5.78 0.47 -1.45
C LEU A 192 -5.73 1.87 -0.83
N VAL A 193 -6.70 2.70 -1.20
CA VAL A 193 -6.91 4.02 -0.61
C VAL A 193 -8.38 4.23 -0.30
N VAL A 194 -8.69 5.02 0.75
CA VAL A 194 -10.08 5.33 1.15
C VAL A 194 -10.41 6.78 0.77
N ASP A 195 -11.50 6.99 0.02
CA ASP A 195 -11.98 8.31 -0.32
C ASP A 195 -12.78 8.97 0.83
N ASN A 196 -13.05 10.28 0.73
CA ASN A 196 -13.78 11.04 1.76
C ASN A 196 -15.27 10.65 1.87
N GLN A 197 -15.79 9.85 0.93
CA GLN A 197 -17.16 9.33 0.95
C GLN A 197 -17.24 7.98 1.67
N GLY A 198 -16.10 7.41 2.11
CA GLY A 198 -16.03 6.13 2.81
C GLY A 198 -16.00 4.91 1.90
N PHE A 199 -15.57 5.08 0.64
CA PHE A 199 -15.29 3.97 -0.24
C PHE A 199 -13.79 3.66 -0.26
N ALA A 200 -13.45 2.37 -0.24
CA ALA A 200 -12.12 1.90 -0.58
C ALA A 200 -11.99 1.74 -2.10
N TRP A 201 -10.90 2.25 -2.65
CA TRP A 201 -10.44 1.97 -4.01
C TRP A 201 -9.35 0.94 -3.87
N VAL A 202 -9.58 -0.26 -4.41
CA VAL A 202 -8.77 -1.45 -4.16
C VAL A 202 -8.15 -1.91 -5.46
N ALA A 203 -6.84 -1.92 -5.52
CA ALA A 203 -6.08 -2.50 -6.62
C ALA A 203 -6.26 -4.02 -6.61
N LEU A 204 -6.44 -4.62 -7.78
CA LEU A 204 -6.62 -6.05 -7.95
C LEU A 204 -5.42 -6.61 -8.72
N ALA A 205 -4.45 -7.20 -8.01
CA ALA A 205 -3.12 -7.55 -8.51
C ALA A 205 -3.16 -8.34 -9.83
N TYR A 206 -4.00 -9.36 -9.91
CA TYR A 206 -4.09 -10.22 -11.10
C TYR A 206 -5.45 -10.16 -11.81
N ALA A 207 -6.34 -9.23 -11.41
CA ALA A 207 -7.67 -9.09 -12.01
C ALA A 207 -7.82 -7.81 -12.87
N GLU A 208 -6.70 -7.16 -13.21
CA GLU A 208 -6.59 -6.09 -14.22
C GLU A 208 -7.54 -4.89 -13.97
N ALA A 209 -7.79 -4.52 -12.71
CA ALA A 209 -8.75 -3.47 -12.39
C ALA A 209 -8.55 -2.80 -11.04
N ILE A 210 -9.24 -1.68 -10.86
CA ILE A 210 -9.56 -1.08 -9.55
C ILE A 210 -11.03 -1.37 -9.24
N LEU A 211 -11.28 -1.90 -8.05
CA LEU A 211 -12.60 -2.08 -7.49
C LEU A 211 -12.90 -0.94 -6.51
N ARG A 212 -14.09 -0.35 -6.57
CA ARG A 212 -14.55 0.64 -5.58
C ARG A 212 -15.58 -0.01 -4.67
N VAL A 213 -15.29 -0.04 -3.36
CA VAL A 213 -16.06 -0.77 -2.36
C VAL A 213 -16.60 0.20 -1.29
N ASN A 214 -17.90 0.23 -1.10
CA ASN A 214 -18.50 0.96 0.02
C ASN A 214 -18.20 0.22 1.33
N LEU A 215 -17.42 0.86 2.22
CA LEU A 215 -17.00 0.24 3.47
C LEU A 215 -18.13 0.06 4.49
N GLU A 216 -19.27 0.72 4.34
CA GLU A 216 -20.43 0.55 5.20
C GLU A 216 -21.36 -0.56 4.70
N THR A 217 -21.74 -0.52 3.42
CA THR A 217 -22.74 -1.45 2.84
C THR A 217 -22.12 -2.72 2.23
N GLY A 218 -20.84 -2.67 1.82
CA GLY A 218 -20.18 -3.71 1.05
C GLY A 218 -20.53 -3.69 -0.44
N GLU A 219 -21.29 -2.70 -0.91
CA GLU A 219 -21.58 -2.54 -2.34
C GLU A 219 -20.31 -2.28 -3.14
N MET A 220 -20.18 -2.92 -4.29
CA MET A 220 -18.98 -2.90 -5.12
C MET A 220 -19.28 -2.47 -6.55
N VAL A 221 -18.36 -1.68 -7.10
CA VAL A 221 -18.37 -1.31 -8.51
C VAL A 221 -16.96 -1.52 -9.07
N ARG A 222 -16.85 -2.21 -10.21
CA ARG A 222 -15.60 -2.27 -10.96
C ARG A 222 -15.37 -0.91 -11.62
N ALA A 223 -14.54 -0.09 -10.99
CA ALA A 223 -14.48 1.34 -11.29
C ALA A 223 -13.57 1.64 -12.48
N ILE A 224 -12.44 0.93 -12.63
CA ILE A 224 -11.45 1.13 -13.69
C ILE A 224 -10.97 -0.23 -14.18
N GLU A 225 -10.99 -0.43 -15.50
CA GLU A 225 -10.39 -1.58 -16.18
C GLU A 225 -9.04 -1.17 -16.72
N ILE A 226 -8.02 -2.02 -16.54
CA ILE A 226 -6.64 -1.83 -17.02
C ILE A 226 -6.17 -3.14 -17.69
N PRO A 227 -6.73 -3.47 -18.86
CA PRO A 227 -6.50 -4.77 -19.50
C PRO A 227 -5.03 -5.04 -19.81
N GLY A 228 -4.58 -6.28 -19.56
CA GLY A 228 -3.22 -6.73 -19.82
C GLY A 228 -2.19 -6.26 -18.80
N ARG A 229 -2.62 -5.71 -17.66
CA ARG A 229 -1.71 -5.22 -16.61
C ARG A 229 -2.10 -5.75 -15.24
N GLY A 230 -1.13 -6.16 -14.45
CA GLY A 230 -1.31 -6.27 -13.00
C GLY A 230 -1.48 -4.88 -12.38
N VAL A 231 -2.36 -4.77 -11.40
CA VAL A 231 -2.69 -3.51 -10.73
C VAL A 231 -2.39 -3.66 -9.24
N TYR A 232 -1.29 -3.05 -8.79
CA TYR A 232 -0.69 -3.39 -7.49
C TYR A 232 -0.99 -2.38 -6.40
N ASP A 233 -1.12 -1.09 -6.72
CA ASP A 233 -1.52 -0.09 -5.72
C ASP A 233 -2.23 1.10 -6.37
N CYS A 234 -2.91 1.89 -5.54
CA CYS A 234 -3.51 3.15 -5.96
C CYS A 234 -3.54 4.18 -4.82
N THR A 235 -3.41 5.45 -5.18
CA THR A 235 -3.55 6.56 -4.24
C THR A 235 -4.14 7.79 -4.89
N PHE A 236 -4.84 8.62 -4.11
CA PHE A 236 -5.23 9.95 -4.56
C PHE A 236 -4.08 10.94 -4.39
N GLY A 237 -3.93 11.83 -5.36
CA GLY A 237 -2.93 12.88 -5.35
C GLY A 237 -3.31 14.06 -6.24
N GLY A 238 -2.32 14.90 -6.54
CA GLY A 238 -2.53 16.16 -7.21
C GLY A 238 -2.89 17.30 -6.26
N PRO A 239 -2.86 18.56 -6.72
CA PRO A 239 -3.07 19.73 -5.86
C PRO A 239 -4.42 19.73 -5.11
N ASN A 240 -5.43 19.08 -5.68
CA ASN A 240 -6.78 18.99 -5.11
C ASN A 240 -7.11 17.59 -4.58
N LEU A 241 -6.17 16.66 -4.61
CA LEU A 241 -6.39 15.23 -4.29
C LEU A 241 -7.53 14.62 -5.14
N ASP A 242 -7.65 15.02 -6.39
CA ASP A 242 -8.72 14.66 -7.32
C ASP A 242 -8.26 13.72 -8.45
N LYS A 243 -6.99 13.38 -8.46
CA LYS A 243 -6.39 12.42 -9.39
C LYS A 243 -6.17 11.09 -8.69
N LEU A 244 -6.49 9.99 -9.37
CA LEU A 244 -6.12 8.66 -8.91
C LEU A 244 -4.87 8.20 -9.65
N TYR A 245 -3.79 7.97 -8.91
CA TYR A 245 -2.57 7.34 -9.40
C TYR A 245 -2.64 5.84 -9.15
N VAL A 246 -2.20 5.04 -10.13
CA VAL A 246 -2.30 3.58 -10.10
C VAL A 246 -0.98 2.97 -10.52
N ALA A 247 -0.41 2.13 -9.67
CA ALA A 247 0.78 1.36 -9.95
C ALA A 247 0.44 0.09 -10.73
N THR A 248 1.12 -0.12 -11.82
CA THR A 248 0.93 -1.30 -12.69
C THR A 248 2.25 -1.90 -13.13
N SER A 249 2.27 -3.21 -13.35
CA SER A 249 3.37 -3.93 -14.00
C SER A 249 2.81 -5.14 -14.75
N ASP A 250 3.71 -5.96 -15.30
CA ASP A 250 3.31 -7.25 -15.84
C ASP A 250 2.95 -8.23 -14.72
N THR A 251 2.03 -9.15 -14.99
CA THR A 251 1.67 -10.21 -14.04
C THR A 251 2.67 -11.37 -14.01
N ASP A 252 3.52 -11.50 -15.03
CA ASP A 252 4.64 -12.42 -15.06
C ASP A 252 5.92 -11.70 -14.59
N GLU A 253 6.29 -11.93 -13.35
CA GLU A 253 7.43 -11.26 -12.71
C GLU A 253 8.79 -11.75 -13.20
N THR A 254 8.87 -12.83 -13.99
CA THR A 254 10.13 -13.48 -14.38
C THR A 254 11.04 -12.60 -15.25
N HIS A 255 10.51 -11.54 -15.83
CA HIS A 255 11.25 -10.66 -16.75
C HIS A 255 11.20 -9.17 -16.36
N VAL A 256 10.44 -8.79 -15.34
CA VAL A 256 10.20 -7.37 -15.02
C VAL A 256 11.49 -6.59 -14.70
N MET A 257 12.47 -7.23 -14.07
CA MET A 257 13.76 -6.61 -13.79
C MET A 257 14.60 -6.34 -15.04
N ARG A 258 14.37 -7.07 -16.14
CA ARG A 258 15.05 -6.87 -17.42
C ARG A 258 14.31 -5.85 -18.29
N ASP A 259 12.99 -5.98 -18.38
CA ASP A 259 12.17 -5.26 -19.35
C ASP A 259 11.58 -3.96 -18.77
N LEU A 260 11.60 -3.82 -17.44
CA LEU A 260 11.11 -2.65 -16.67
C LEU A 260 9.71 -2.19 -17.12
N PRO A 261 8.70 -3.09 -17.10
CA PRO A 261 7.36 -2.80 -17.60
C PRO A 261 6.52 -1.96 -16.63
N GLY A 262 7.04 -1.67 -15.45
CA GLY A 262 6.34 -0.93 -14.41
C GLY A 262 6.00 0.50 -14.85
N GLU A 263 4.74 0.88 -14.65
CA GLU A 263 4.21 2.19 -14.97
C GLU A 263 3.32 2.72 -13.86
N ILE A 264 3.32 4.02 -13.67
CA ILE A 264 2.32 4.72 -12.88
C ILE A 264 1.36 5.44 -13.82
N LEU A 265 0.09 5.09 -13.73
CA LEU A 265 -1.00 5.68 -14.49
C LEU A 265 -1.71 6.75 -13.66
N CYS A 266 -2.19 7.82 -14.31
CA CYS A 266 -3.02 8.85 -13.70
C CYS A 266 -4.40 8.86 -14.35
N PHE A 267 -5.45 8.85 -13.54
CA PHE A 267 -6.84 8.96 -13.96
C PHE A 267 -7.47 10.22 -13.39
N ASP A 268 -8.08 11.02 -14.26
CA ASP A 268 -8.98 12.11 -13.87
C ASP A 268 -10.39 11.55 -13.75
N LEU A 269 -10.84 11.33 -12.51
CA LEU A 269 -12.14 10.72 -12.27
C LEU A 269 -13.31 11.70 -12.35
N GLY A 270 -13.02 13.00 -12.51
CA GLY A 270 -14.03 14.07 -12.50
C GLY A 270 -14.78 14.15 -11.16
N LEU A 271 -14.23 13.57 -10.10
CA LEU A 271 -14.80 13.61 -8.77
C LEU A 271 -14.52 14.97 -8.15
N THR A 272 -15.56 15.64 -7.64
CA THR A 272 -15.37 16.85 -6.85
C THR A 272 -14.95 16.47 -5.43
N HIS A 273 -13.68 16.72 -5.10
CA HIS A 273 -13.10 16.51 -3.76
C HIS A 273 -13.16 15.06 -3.28
N PRO A 274 -12.56 14.07 -3.97
CA PRO A 274 -12.50 12.71 -3.44
C PRO A 274 -11.76 12.67 -2.10
N GLY A 275 -10.73 13.52 -1.92
CA GLY A 275 -9.95 13.63 -0.68
C GLY A 275 -9.48 12.27 -0.16
N VAL A 276 -8.40 12.23 0.57
CA VAL A 276 -7.95 11.02 1.27
C VAL A 276 -8.28 11.15 2.75
N ARG A 277 -9.07 10.23 3.30
CA ARG A 277 -9.30 10.19 4.74
C ARG A 277 -7.99 9.80 5.45
N GLY A 278 -7.63 10.54 6.47
CA GLY A 278 -6.48 10.24 7.32
C GLY A 278 -5.17 10.92 6.96
N LEU A 279 -5.06 11.54 5.80
CA LEU A 279 -4.01 12.54 5.59
C LEU A 279 -4.48 13.85 6.21
N GLY A 280 -3.95 14.17 7.40
CA GLY A 280 -4.14 15.50 7.96
C GLY A 280 -3.72 16.52 6.91
N ASN A 281 -4.62 17.46 6.58
CA ASN A 281 -4.29 18.59 5.74
C ASN A 281 -3.08 19.33 6.37
N LYS A 282 -1.91 19.16 5.78
CA LYS A 282 -0.76 20.06 5.93
C LYS A 282 -0.03 20.15 4.61
#